data_abc5306fdb5b0fd0b1f9890521350303
#
_entry.id   abc5306fdb5b0fd0b1f9890521350303
#
_cell.length_a   1.000
_cell.length_b   1.000
_cell.length_c   1.000
_cell.angle_alpha   90.00
_cell.angle_beta   90.00
_cell.angle_gamma   90.00
#
_symmetry.space_group_name_H-M   'P 1'
#
loop_
_entity.id
_entity.type
_entity.pdbx_description
1 polymer ?
#
loop_
_entity_poly.entity_id
_entity_poly.type
_entity_poly.pdbx_seq_one_letter_code
_entity_poly.pdbx_strand_id
1 'polypeptide(L)'
;MIVRLEETKDYREVENLTREAFWNVYRPGCTEHYVLNQYRTNPDFIPELDFVMEEGDGEHQSSGKIIGHVMFSKAEIMLDDGTSFPSWTFGPISIHPDYKRKGYGLKLLQYALEKAKEMGIGLIQMEGNIEF
;
A
#
# COMPACT_ATOMS: atom_id res chain seq x y z
N MET A 1 -10.75 8.76 -9.92
CA MET A 1 -9.65 7.81 -9.64
C MET A 1 -10.18 6.38 -9.59
N ILE A 2 -9.43 5.45 -10.12
CA ILE A 2 -9.80 4.04 -10.16
C ILE A 2 -8.88 3.28 -9.22
N VAL A 3 -9.46 2.49 -8.30
CA VAL A 3 -8.69 1.60 -7.42
C VAL A 3 -8.93 0.16 -7.88
N ARG A 4 -7.84 -0.57 -8.10
CA ARG A 4 -7.88 -1.96 -8.54
C ARG A 4 -6.70 -2.74 -7.98
N LEU A 5 -6.73 -4.06 -8.11
CA LEU A 5 -5.57 -4.88 -7.73
C LEU A 5 -4.37 -4.59 -8.63
N GLU A 6 -3.17 -4.64 -8.04
CA GLU A 6 -1.93 -4.56 -8.79
C GLU A 6 -1.78 -5.80 -9.67
N GLU A 7 -1.34 -5.61 -10.91
CA GLU A 7 -1.02 -6.68 -11.83
C GLU A 7 0.48 -6.68 -12.12
N THR A 8 0.99 -7.78 -12.65
CA THR A 8 2.42 -7.91 -12.98
C THR A 8 2.91 -6.78 -13.89
N LYS A 9 2.08 -6.34 -14.82
CA LYS A 9 2.43 -5.22 -15.72
C LYS A 9 2.67 -3.91 -14.99
N ASP A 10 2.19 -3.78 -13.76
CA ASP A 10 2.27 -2.56 -12.97
C ASP A 10 3.52 -2.48 -12.10
N TYR A 11 4.21 -3.58 -11.88
CA TYR A 11 5.27 -3.70 -10.88
C TYR A 11 6.35 -2.64 -11.00
N ARG A 12 6.84 -2.40 -12.21
CA ARG A 12 7.90 -1.42 -12.41
C ARG A 12 7.43 0.01 -12.14
N GLU A 13 6.23 0.33 -12.58
CA GLU A 13 5.64 1.65 -12.36
C GLU A 13 5.37 1.90 -10.88
N VAL A 14 4.88 0.87 -10.16
CA VAL A 14 4.65 0.94 -8.71
C VAL A 14 5.98 1.13 -7.96
N GLU A 15 7.03 0.43 -8.34
CA GLU A 15 8.34 0.60 -7.72
C GLU A 15 8.89 2.02 -7.92
N ASN A 16 8.74 2.57 -9.12
CA ASN A 16 9.14 3.95 -9.39
C ASN A 16 8.31 4.95 -8.60
N LEU A 17 7.00 4.73 -8.50
CA LEU A 17 6.10 5.55 -7.69
C LEU A 17 6.54 5.57 -6.23
N THR A 18 6.81 4.40 -5.66
CA THR A 18 7.24 4.25 -4.28
C THR A 18 8.57 4.97 -4.04
N ARG A 19 9.51 4.81 -4.97
CA ARG A 19 10.79 5.51 -4.89
C ARG A 19 10.59 7.03 -4.88
N GLU A 20 9.79 7.57 -5.77
CA GLU A 20 9.52 9.01 -5.82
C GLU A 20 8.80 9.51 -4.57
N ALA A 21 7.84 8.74 -4.07
CA ALA A 21 7.06 9.14 -2.89
C ALA A 21 7.90 9.20 -1.61
N PHE A 22 8.89 8.32 -1.47
CA PHE A 22 9.71 8.21 -0.25
C PHE A 22 11.12 8.79 -0.39
N TRP A 23 11.49 9.31 -1.56
CA TRP A 23 12.83 9.85 -1.77
C TRP A 23 13.11 10.99 -0.82
N ASN A 24 14.18 10.85 -0.01
CA ASN A 24 14.59 11.85 1.00
C ASN A 24 13.54 12.20 2.06
N VAL A 25 12.50 11.37 2.25
CA VAL A 25 11.47 11.68 3.25
C VAL A 25 11.96 11.36 4.67
N TYR A 26 12.49 10.15 4.88
CA TYR A 26 12.94 9.70 6.21
C TYR A 26 14.46 9.66 6.34
N ARG A 27 15.16 9.58 5.23
CA ARG A 27 16.62 9.48 5.14
C ARG A 27 17.05 9.90 3.74
N PRO A 28 18.34 10.19 3.49
CA PRO A 28 18.80 10.43 2.13
C PRO A 28 18.49 9.23 1.23
N GLY A 29 17.82 9.48 0.09
CA GLY A 29 17.30 8.42 -0.77
C GLY A 29 16.12 7.69 -0.13
N CYS A 30 15.92 6.44 -0.49
CA CYS A 30 14.91 5.58 0.13
C CYS A 30 15.18 4.10 -0.20
N THR A 31 14.56 3.22 0.60
CA THR A 31 14.65 1.77 0.40
C THR A 31 13.28 1.11 0.24
N GLU A 32 12.20 1.87 0.37
CA GLU A 32 10.83 1.36 0.36
C GLU A 32 10.50 0.61 -0.92
N HIS A 33 11.04 1.02 -2.06
CA HIS A 33 10.81 0.33 -3.34
C HIS A 33 11.51 -1.03 -3.41
N TYR A 34 12.61 -1.22 -2.69
CA TYR A 34 13.24 -2.53 -2.57
C TYR A 34 12.44 -3.45 -1.64
N VAL A 35 11.96 -2.90 -0.52
CA VAL A 35 11.14 -3.64 0.44
C VAL A 35 9.87 -4.14 -0.24
N LEU A 36 9.22 -3.30 -1.00
CA LEU A 36 8.04 -3.62 -1.78
C LEU A 36 8.30 -4.78 -2.76
N ASN A 37 9.42 -4.75 -3.47
CA ASN A 37 9.79 -5.81 -4.40
C ASN A 37 9.97 -7.15 -3.67
N GLN A 38 10.62 -7.13 -2.50
CA GLN A 38 10.83 -8.32 -1.68
C GLN A 38 9.50 -8.88 -1.13
N TYR A 39 8.55 -8.02 -0.78
CA TYR A 39 7.27 -8.45 -0.24
C TYR A 39 6.47 -9.29 -1.23
N ARG A 40 6.55 -9.01 -2.51
CA ARG A 40 5.78 -9.75 -3.52
C ARG A 40 6.09 -11.24 -3.55
N THR A 41 7.28 -11.64 -3.13
CA THR A 41 7.70 -13.05 -3.06
C THR A 41 7.69 -13.61 -1.65
N ASN A 42 7.31 -12.80 -0.66
CA ASN A 42 7.24 -13.21 0.73
C ASN A 42 5.95 -14.00 0.98
N PRO A 43 6.02 -15.15 1.71
CA PRO A 43 4.79 -15.93 2.02
C PRO A 43 3.74 -15.16 2.81
N ASP A 44 4.11 -14.11 3.53
CA ASP A 44 3.18 -13.30 4.31
C ASP A 44 2.47 -12.21 3.49
N PHE A 45 2.87 -12.01 2.24
CA PHE A 45 2.23 -11.06 1.34
C PHE A 45 0.78 -11.46 1.07
N ILE A 46 -0.12 -10.48 1.05
CA ILE A 46 -1.55 -10.69 0.80
C ILE A 46 -1.91 -10.08 -0.56
N PRO A 47 -1.84 -10.86 -1.67
CA PRO A 47 -2.11 -10.32 -3.01
C PRO A 47 -3.52 -9.75 -3.17
N GLU A 48 -4.48 -10.26 -2.43
CA GLU A 48 -5.87 -9.80 -2.45
C GLU A 48 -6.05 -8.41 -1.84
N LEU A 49 -5.01 -7.87 -1.21
CA LEU A 49 -4.98 -6.54 -0.61
C LEU A 49 -3.80 -5.72 -1.14
N ASP A 50 -3.44 -5.93 -2.38
CA ASP A 50 -2.41 -5.17 -3.08
C ASP A 50 -3.09 -4.31 -4.15
N PHE A 51 -3.28 -3.02 -3.85
CA PHE A 51 -4.08 -2.13 -4.67
C PHE A 51 -3.26 -1.00 -5.28
N VAL A 52 -3.58 -0.67 -6.52
CA VAL A 52 -3.09 0.54 -7.18
C VAL A 52 -4.25 1.51 -7.40
N MET A 53 -3.93 2.80 -7.43
CA MET A 53 -4.86 3.86 -7.78
C MET A 53 -4.40 4.48 -9.09
N GLU A 54 -5.26 4.43 -10.11
CA GLU A 54 -5.00 5.00 -11.42
C GLU A 54 -5.75 6.32 -11.60
N GLU A 55 -5.14 7.22 -12.32
CA GLU A 55 -5.81 8.44 -12.77
C GLU A 55 -6.89 8.07 -13.79
N GLY A 56 -8.11 8.59 -13.58
CA GLY A 56 -9.23 8.33 -14.47
C GLY A 56 -10.54 8.79 -13.85
N ASP A 57 -11.62 8.81 -14.65
CA ASP A 57 -12.95 9.22 -14.21
C ASP A 57 -13.79 8.05 -13.67
N GLY A 58 -13.26 6.85 -13.68
CA GLY A 58 -13.92 5.67 -13.14
C GLY A 58 -14.93 5.01 -14.06
N GLU A 59 -15.40 5.68 -15.10
CA GLU A 59 -16.45 5.15 -15.98
C GLU A 59 -15.96 4.83 -17.39
N HIS A 60 -15.06 5.62 -17.93
CA HIS A 60 -14.73 5.56 -19.34
C HIS A 60 -13.30 5.14 -19.63
N GLN A 61 -12.32 5.75 -19.02
CA GLN A 61 -10.93 5.42 -19.28
C GLN A 61 -10.05 5.78 -18.09
N SER A 62 -9.14 4.88 -17.73
CA SER A 62 -7.98 5.25 -16.96
C SER A 62 -6.91 5.79 -17.92
N SER A 63 -6.13 6.77 -17.50
CA SER A 63 -4.97 7.23 -18.26
C SER A 63 -3.86 6.19 -18.28
N GLY A 64 -3.98 5.14 -17.46
CA GLY A 64 -2.93 4.16 -17.23
C GLY A 64 -1.85 4.65 -16.27
N LYS A 65 -1.92 5.90 -15.83
CA LYS A 65 -0.95 6.44 -14.87
C LYS A 65 -1.30 6.04 -13.45
N ILE A 66 -0.42 5.31 -12.80
CA ILE A 66 -0.58 4.91 -11.41
C ILE A 66 -0.06 6.03 -10.52
N ILE A 67 -0.93 6.53 -9.63
CA ILE A 67 -0.62 7.63 -8.72
C ILE A 67 -0.62 7.19 -7.26
N GLY A 68 -1.04 5.97 -6.96
CA GLY A 68 -1.07 5.46 -5.60
C GLY A 68 -0.93 3.95 -5.56
N HIS A 69 -0.44 3.46 -4.42
CA HIS A 69 -0.27 2.03 -4.17
C HIS A 69 -0.28 1.75 -2.68
N VAL A 70 -0.86 0.63 -2.29
CA VAL A 70 -0.80 0.09 -0.92
C VAL A 70 -0.78 -1.43 -1.00
N MET A 71 0.00 -2.05 -0.12
CA MET A 71 0.02 -3.51 0.02
C MET A 71 -0.04 -3.91 1.49
N PHE A 72 -0.50 -5.13 1.74
CA PHE A 72 -0.65 -5.67 3.08
C PHE A 72 0.14 -6.96 3.21
N SER A 73 0.57 -7.23 4.44
CA SER A 73 1.25 -8.48 4.81
C SER A 73 0.70 -9.00 6.12
N LYS A 74 0.80 -10.31 6.31
CA LYS A 74 0.47 -10.95 7.59
C LYS A 74 1.54 -10.60 8.60
N ALA A 75 1.13 -10.37 9.85
CA ALA A 75 2.02 -10.04 10.94
C ALA A 75 1.51 -10.67 12.23
N GLU A 76 2.26 -10.52 13.31
CA GLU A 76 1.86 -10.98 14.63
C GLU A 76 2.13 -9.90 15.65
N ILE A 77 1.23 -9.79 16.63
CA ILE A 77 1.44 -8.96 17.82
C ILE A 77 1.85 -9.90 18.95
N MET A 78 3.03 -9.65 19.52
CA MET A 78 3.50 -10.39 20.68
C MET A 78 2.92 -9.78 21.95
N LEU A 79 2.32 -10.62 22.79
CA LEU A 79 1.79 -10.23 24.09
C LEU A 79 2.83 -10.45 25.19
N ASP A 80 2.65 -9.77 26.32
CA ASP A 80 3.59 -9.85 27.45
C ASP A 80 3.72 -11.24 28.04
N ASP A 81 2.72 -12.08 27.87
CA ASP A 81 2.73 -13.47 28.36
C ASP A 81 3.42 -14.45 27.39
N GLY A 82 3.98 -13.95 26.29
CA GLY A 82 4.69 -14.77 25.30
C GLY A 82 3.78 -15.33 24.21
N THR A 83 2.46 -15.10 24.28
CA THR A 83 1.55 -15.50 23.20
C THR A 83 1.59 -14.50 22.07
N SER A 84 1.17 -14.91 20.87
CA SER A 84 1.04 -14.02 19.73
C SER A 84 -0.40 -13.94 19.24
N PHE A 85 -0.72 -12.82 18.62
CA PHE A 85 -2.04 -12.56 18.05
C PHE A 85 -1.87 -12.29 16.56
N PRO A 86 -2.62 -12.98 15.68
CA PRO A 86 -2.53 -12.71 14.26
C PRO A 86 -3.07 -11.32 13.93
N SER A 87 -2.34 -10.62 13.08
CA SER A 87 -2.73 -9.31 12.58
C SER A 87 -2.27 -9.16 11.13
N TRP A 88 -2.73 -8.09 10.49
CA TRP A 88 -2.22 -7.69 9.19
C TRP A 88 -1.61 -6.30 9.34
N THR A 89 -0.58 -6.03 8.57
CA THR A 89 0.04 -4.70 8.52
C THR A 89 0.02 -4.21 7.09
N PHE A 90 -0.18 -2.92 6.89
CA PHE A 90 -0.04 -2.34 5.58
C PHE A 90 1.24 -1.50 5.51
N GLY A 91 1.76 -1.42 4.33
CA GLY A 91 2.95 -0.66 4.00
C GLY A 91 3.85 -1.42 3.05
N PRO A 92 4.57 -0.70 2.22
CA PRO A 92 4.48 0.77 2.10
C PRO A 92 3.15 1.20 1.47
N ILE A 93 2.72 2.43 1.79
CA ILE A 93 1.64 3.12 1.08
C ILE A 93 2.25 4.35 0.41
N SER A 94 1.96 4.54 -0.87
CA SER A 94 2.58 5.57 -1.69
C SER A 94 1.54 6.37 -2.45
N ILE A 95 1.74 7.69 -2.49
CA ILE A 95 1.00 8.59 -3.37
C ILE A 95 2.04 9.41 -4.15
N HIS A 96 1.83 9.55 -5.44
CA HIS A 96 2.72 10.34 -6.30
C HIS A 96 2.85 11.76 -5.74
N PRO A 97 4.06 12.34 -5.70
CA PRO A 97 4.28 13.65 -5.09
C PRO A 97 3.36 14.75 -5.58
N ASP A 98 2.98 14.75 -6.85
CA ASP A 98 2.09 15.76 -7.44
C ASP A 98 0.63 15.62 -6.98
N TYR A 99 0.29 14.51 -6.31
CA TYR A 99 -1.06 14.20 -5.87
C TYR A 99 -1.19 14.16 -4.35
N LYS A 100 -0.12 14.45 -3.63
CA LYS A 100 -0.13 14.47 -2.16
C LYS A 100 -1.01 15.59 -1.62
N ARG A 101 -1.54 15.39 -0.41
CA ARG A 101 -2.35 16.35 0.33
C ARG A 101 -3.66 16.73 -0.36
N LYS A 102 -4.17 15.83 -1.21
CA LYS A 102 -5.46 16.00 -1.89
C LYS A 102 -6.50 14.98 -1.45
N GLY A 103 -6.19 14.17 -0.42
CA GLY A 103 -7.09 13.16 0.12
C GLY A 103 -7.06 11.82 -0.60
N TYR A 104 -6.21 11.63 -1.59
CA TYR A 104 -6.14 10.36 -2.33
C TYR A 104 -5.58 9.22 -1.50
N GLY A 105 -4.60 9.50 -0.65
CA GLY A 105 -4.04 8.49 0.26
C GLY A 105 -5.09 7.96 1.21
N LEU A 106 -5.92 8.84 1.76
CA LEU A 106 -7.02 8.44 2.64
C LEU A 106 -8.06 7.61 1.89
N LYS A 107 -8.42 7.99 0.68
CA LYS A 107 -9.37 7.22 -0.15
C LYS A 107 -8.85 5.82 -0.45
N LEU A 108 -7.58 5.71 -0.82
CA LEU A 108 -6.95 4.43 -1.11
C LEU A 108 -6.92 3.55 0.14
N LEU A 109 -6.53 4.12 1.28
CA LEU A 109 -6.49 3.40 2.55
C LEU A 109 -7.89 2.95 2.98
N GLN A 110 -8.90 3.80 2.88
CA GLN A 110 -10.27 3.45 3.23
C GLN A 110 -10.79 2.30 2.38
N TYR A 111 -10.52 2.33 1.07
CA TYR A 111 -10.89 1.25 0.17
C TYR A 111 -10.24 -0.07 0.60
N ALA A 112 -8.94 -0.05 0.86
CA ALA A 112 -8.19 -1.23 1.26
C ALA A 112 -8.67 -1.78 2.62
N LEU A 113 -8.94 -0.90 3.59
CA LEU A 113 -9.44 -1.31 4.89
C LEU A 113 -10.83 -1.94 4.82
N GLU A 114 -11.71 -1.44 3.96
CA GLU A 114 -13.01 -2.07 3.73
C GLU A 114 -12.87 -3.47 3.14
N LYS A 115 -11.98 -3.65 2.19
CA LYS A 115 -11.70 -4.96 1.61
C LYS A 115 -11.12 -5.92 2.66
N ALA A 116 -10.21 -5.43 3.50
CA ALA A 116 -9.65 -6.23 4.59
C ALA A 116 -10.75 -6.66 5.58
N LYS A 117 -11.66 -5.76 5.91
CA LYS A 117 -12.80 -6.05 6.77
C LYS A 117 -13.70 -7.12 6.17
N GLU A 118 -13.99 -7.05 4.88
CA GLU A 118 -14.76 -8.07 4.17
C GLU A 118 -14.09 -9.44 4.21
N MET A 119 -12.76 -9.49 4.27
CA MET A 119 -11.99 -10.73 4.40
C MET A 119 -11.95 -11.28 5.83
N GLY A 120 -12.53 -10.56 6.79
CA GLY A 120 -12.67 -11.04 8.16
C GLY A 120 -11.50 -10.74 9.09
N ILE A 121 -10.59 -9.83 8.72
CA ILE A 121 -9.50 -9.45 9.63
C ILE A 121 -10.05 -8.66 10.82
N GLY A 122 -9.61 -9.00 12.03
CA GLY A 122 -10.02 -8.32 13.25
C GLY A 122 -9.04 -7.26 13.74
N LEU A 123 -7.81 -7.24 13.22
CA LEU A 123 -6.75 -6.39 13.74
C LEU A 123 -5.77 -5.99 12.64
N ILE A 124 -5.52 -4.70 12.52
CA ILE A 124 -4.57 -4.15 11.57
C ILE A 124 -3.59 -3.25 12.31
N GLN A 125 -2.31 -3.47 12.08
CA GLN A 125 -1.23 -2.64 12.62
C GLN A 125 -0.85 -1.55 11.62
N MET A 126 -0.56 -0.38 12.15
CA MET A 126 -0.05 0.75 11.37
C MET A 126 1.25 1.23 11.97
N GLU A 127 2.26 1.41 11.13
CA GLU A 127 3.54 1.97 11.56
C GLU A 127 3.90 3.19 10.69
N GLY A 128 4.56 4.15 11.30
CA GLY A 128 5.07 5.33 10.62
C GLY A 128 4.12 6.50 10.58
N ASN A 129 4.47 7.48 9.76
CA ASN A 129 3.72 8.72 9.63
C ASN A 129 2.64 8.56 8.56
N ILE A 130 1.40 8.90 8.89
CA ILE A 130 0.25 8.79 7.99
C ILE A 130 -0.04 10.09 7.23
N GLU A 131 0.89 11.01 7.18
CA GLU A 131 0.76 12.20 6.32
C GLU A 131 0.95 11.83 4.86
N PHE A 132 -0.11 11.96 4.07
CA PHE A 132 -0.06 11.73 2.65
C PHE A 132 -0.88 12.73 1.86
#